data_2f16a2b63179504a7dd26d84baaf49c1
#
_entry.id   2f16a2b63179504a7dd26d84baaf49c1
#
_cell.length_a   1.000
_cell.length_b   1.000
_cell.length_c   1.000
_cell.angle_alpha   90.00
_cell.angle_beta   90.00
_cell.angle_gamma   90.00
#
_symmetry.space_group_name_H-M   'P 1'
#
loop_
_entity.id
_entity.type
_entity.pdbx_description
1 polymer ?
#
loop_
_entity_poly.entity_id
_entity_poly.type
_entity_poly.pdbx_seq_one_letter_code
_entity_poly.pdbx_strand_id
1 'polypeptide(L)'
;MKKKIKILPLVFLLFLFTHFVSAGISFGKNVAVEYIGGNNKGNIVNSLKYEIKQILTKQEDVNLYEAHKESYITINGLVQKIFGNKIINDAEVSNDVVKLKNGQLTGYTHSLFTEEKLKKYSKDIDEFSKYLNNNETGFIYVQIPSKTSGDSQQLPAIITDYTDRSFNQIISVFKEKNVNVLDLRSKIKEQKIDIYSLFYKTDHHWNSFAGRWAANEIGAVMNSDYGFTLDLSRLDQENFYLNKNPKKFLGSWGKRVGPLYAGVDDFDILIPKYETSFVYKYNDITRTGSFEEALIDYSFFSGNYYHRFTYCTFLSGNFAFINIHNNNFSCDKSVLCIVNSYSCALLPYMALSGYKDIYAIDPRVNSFSAKYYVDKYKPDVVIYMMNTDYDSVTLIK
;
A
#
# COMPACT_ATOMS: atom_id res chain seq x y z
N MET A 1 12.82 22.78 44.30
CA MET A 1 12.33 23.08 42.95
C MET A 1 13.39 22.66 41.92
N LYS A 2 13.24 21.50 41.23
CA LYS A 2 14.13 21.12 40.12
C LYS A 2 13.75 21.97 38.90
N LYS A 3 14.66 22.84 38.43
CA LYS A 3 14.49 23.57 37.17
C LYS A 3 14.33 22.55 36.05
N LYS A 4 13.12 22.41 35.48
CA LYS A 4 12.90 21.70 34.24
C LYS A 4 13.67 22.48 33.16
N ILE A 5 14.84 21.99 32.77
CA ILE A 5 15.55 22.49 31.59
C ILE A 5 14.60 22.32 30.42
N LYS A 6 14.29 23.43 29.74
CA LYS A 6 13.48 23.41 28.53
C LYS A 6 14.35 22.79 27.40
N ILE A 7 14.36 21.47 27.31
CA ILE A 7 15.16 20.70 26.35
C ILE A 7 14.76 21.06 24.89
N LEU A 8 13.50 21.41 24.67
CA LEU A 8 12.97 21.69 23.32
C LEU A 8 13.63 22.88 22.62
N PRO A 9 13.81 24.06 23.25
CA PRO A 9 14.57 25.14 22.63
C PRO A 9 16.02 24.79 22.36
N LEU A 10 16.65 23.98 23.20
CA LEU A 10 18.02 23.53 23.01
C LEU A 10 18.12 22.59 21.81
N VAL A 11 17.20 21.64 21.67
CA VAL A 11 17.12 20.73 20.49
C VAL A 11 16.84 21.51 19.22
N PHE A 12 15.96 22.50 19.27
CA PHE A 12 15.64 23.36 18.13
C PHE A 12 16.86 24.23 17.72
N LEU A 13 17.54 24.82 18.67
CA LEU A 13 18.77 25.59 18.39
C LEU A 13 19.90 24.69 17.85
N LEU A 14 20.07 23.48 18.38
CA LEU A 14 21.04 22.52 17.87
C LEU A 14 20.71 22.10 16.43
N PHE A 15 19.43 21.91 16.15
CA PHE A 15 18.93 21.61 14.82
C PHE A 15 19.23 22.75 13.83
N LEU A 16 18.88 24.00 14.18
CA LEU A 16 19.20 25.16 13.35
C LEU A 16 20.71 25.31 13.10
N PHE A 17 21.51 25.08 14.16
CA PHE A 17 22.95 25.18 14.08
C PHE A 17 23.55 24.12 13.15
N THR A 18 23.12 22.85 13.26
CA THR A 18 23.62 21.77 12.38
C THR A 18 23.24 22.00 10.91
N HIS A 19 22.06 22.56 10.65
CA HIS A 19 21.62 22.93 9.30
C HIS A 19 22.42 24.09 8.74
N PHE A 20 22.66 25.12 9.55
CA PHE A 20 23.46 26.26 9.16
C PHE A 20 24.90 25.88 8.83
N VAL A 21 25.50 24.99 9.64
CA VAL A 21 26.84 24.46 9.41
C VAL A 21 26.86 23.59 8.15
N SER A 22 25.89 22.71 7.96
CA SER A 22 25.80 21.84 6.76
C SER A 22 25.63 22.66 5.48
N ALA A 23 24.74 23.66 5.49
CA ALA A 23 24.57 24.59 4.37
C ALA A 23 25.85 25.40 4.08
N GLY A 24 26.52 25.86 5.12
CA GLY A 24 27.79 26.58 5.00
C GLY A 24 28.92 25.72 4.41
N ILE A 25 28.99 24.44 4.80
CA ILE A 25 29.96 23.48 4.25
C ILE A 25 29.65 23.20 2.76
N SER A 26 28.40 23.01 2.40
CA SER A 26 27.99 22.80 1.01
C SER A 26 28.29 24.00 0.14
N PHE A 27 27.93 25.20 0.60
CA PHE A 27 28.28 26.45 -0.08
C PHE A 27 29.81 26.60 -0.26
N GLY A 28 30.57 26.35 0.80
CA GLY A 28 32.05 26.42 0.71
C GLY A 28 32.66 25.44 -0.27
N LYS A 29 32.13 24.21 -0.36
CA LYS A 29 32.55 23.22 -1.37
C LYS A 29 32.25 23.71 -2.79
N ASN A 30 31.09 24.24 -3.06
CA ASN A 30 30.67 24.74 -4.37
C ASN A 30 31.54 25.91 -4.80
N VAL A 31 31.81 26.85 -3.91
CA VAL A 31 32.75 27.97 -4.17
C VAL A 31 34.15 27.44 -4.47
N ALA A 32 34.62 26.44 -3.75
CA ALA A 32 35.95 25.83 -4.01
C ALA A 32 35.99 25.12 -5.37
N VAL A 33 34.97 24.40 -5.76
CA VAL A 33 34.86 23.74 -7.07
C VAL A 33 34.88 24.79 -8.19
N GLU A 34 34.14 25.87 -8.08
CA GLU A 34 34.09 26.95 -9.06
C GLU A 34 35.45 27.70 -9.13
N TYR A 35 36.12 27.89 -7.98
CA TYR A 35 37.44 28.51 -7.92
C TYR A 35 38.55 27.63 -8.54
N ILE A 36 38.49 26.32 -8.34
CA ILE A 36 39.53 25.38 -8.80
C ILE A 36 39.35 25.01 -10.27
N GLY A 37 38.12 24.77 -10.71
CA GLY A 37 37.86 24.18 -12.03
C GLY A 37 36.71 24.79 -12.83
N GLY A 38 35.98 25.73 -12.27
CA GLY A 38 34.83 26.38 -12.92
C GLY A 38 35.22 27.55 -13.82
N ASN A 39 34.17 28.24 -14.33
CA ASN A 39 34.31 29.42 -15.20
C ASN A 39 35.03 30.61 -14.54
N ASN A 40 35.08 30.65 -13.20
CA ASN A 40 35.70 31.70 -12.39
C ASN A 40 37.03 31.25 -11.77
N LYS A 41 37.73 30.31 -12.41
CA LYS A 41 38.97 29.70 -11.94
C LYS A 41 39.99 30.74 -11.48
N GLY A 42 40.47 30.59 -10.24
CA GLY A 42 41.46 31.47 -9.64
C GLY A 42 40.93 32.84 -9.14
N ASN A 43 39.64 33.10 -9.21
CA ASN A 43 39.04 34.35 -8.73
C ASN A 43 37.95 34.07 -7.67
N ILE A 44 38.34 34.14 -6.40
CA ILE A 44 37.47 33.82 -5.26
C ILE A 44 36.24 34.75 -5.19
N VAL A 45 36.41 36.02 -5.53
CA VAL A 45 35.28 36.99 -5.48
C VAL A 45 34.23 36.69 -6.54
N ASN A 46 34.65 36.31 -7.72
CA ASN A 46 33.72 35.93 -8.79
C ASN A 46 33.11 34.55 -8.51
N SER A 47 33.84 33.60 -7.94
CA SER A 47 33.29 32.31 -7.51
C SER A 47 32.23 32.48 -6.43
N LEU A 48 32.46 33.35 -5.44
CA LEU A 48 31.46 33.71 -4.42
C LEU A 48 30.23 34.39 -5.04
N LYS A 49 30.42 35.37 -5.92
CA LYS A 49 29.31 36.04 -6.61
C LYS A 49 28.51 35.07 -7.46
N TYR A 50 29.19 34.15 -8.14
CA TYR A 50 28.53 33.12 -8.94
C TYR A 50 27.66 32.23 -8.08
N GLU A 51 28.19 31.67 -6.98
CA GLU A 51 27.41 30.81 -6.08
C GLU A 51 26.25 31.56 -5.41
N ILE A 52 26.47 32.81 -4.96
CA ILE A 52 25.39 33.66 -4.44
C ILE A 52 24.30 33.89 -5.51
N LYS A 53 24.71 34.14 -6.76
CA LYS A 53 23.80 34.30 -7.87
C LYS A 53 23.03 32.98 -8.14
N GLN A 54 23.71 31.84 -8.09
CA GLN A 54 23.02 30.53 -8.23
C GLN A 54 21.97 30.33 -7.14
N ILE A 55 22.28 30.64 -5.87
CA ILE A 55 21.32 30.58 -4.75
C ILE A 55 20.13 31.52 -4.97
N LEU A 56 20.39 32.75 -5.44
CA LEU A 56 19.34 33.75 -5.66
C LEU A 56 18.50 33.53 -6.93
N THR A 57 19.04 32.85 -7.93
CA THR A 57 18.39 32.69 -9.24
C THR A 57 17.89 31.26 -9.53
N LYS A 58 18.42 30.26 -8.85
CA LYS A 58 17.95 28.88 -8.91
C LYS A 58 17.15 28.57 -7.67
N GLN A 59 16.11 27.78 -7.84
CA GLN A 59 15.37 27.03 -6.84
C GLN A 59 16.25 26.08 -6.00
N GLU A 60 17.41 26.54 -5.50
CA GLU A 60 18.32 25.69 -4.70
C GLU A 60 17.75 25.39 -3.31
N ASP A 61 16.79 26.19 -2.82
CA ASP A 61 16.01 25.84 -1.63
C ASP A 61 15.28 24.49 -1.80
N VAL A 62 14.87 24.14 -3.02
CA VAL A 62 14.27 22.83 -3.33
C VAL A 62 15.31 21.71 -3.24
N ASN A 63 16.54 21.93 -3.70
CA ASN A 63 17.60 20.93 -3.65
C ASN A 63 18.08 20.67 -2.22
N LEU A 64 18.19 21.70 -1.39
CA LEU A 64 18.55 21.55 0.03
C LEU A 64 17.44 20.85 0.82
N TYR A 65 16.20 21.21 0.57
CA TYR A 65 15.02 20.56 1.16
C TYR A 65 14.99 19.09 0.74
N GLU A 66 15.08 18.77 -0.54
CA GLU A 66 15.08 17.40 -1.01
C GLU A 66 16.25 16.58 -0.45
N ALA A 67 17.46 17.14 -0.36
CA ALA A 67 18.63 16.48 0.20
C ALA A 67 18.47 16.14 1.69
N HIS A 68 17.67 16.90 2.43
CA HIS A 68 17.47 16.74 3.89
C HIS A 68 16.03 16.39 4.29
N LYS A 69 15.13 16.21 3.34
CA LYS A 69 13.70 15.95 3.53
C LYS A 69 13.42 14.88 4.58
N GLU A 70 14.12 13.76 4.51
CA GLU A 70 13.94 12.65 5.47
C GLU A 70 14.31 13.04 6.90
N SER A 71 15.37 13.85 7.05
CA SER A 71 15.80 14.38 8.34
C SER A 71 14.75 15.34 8.90
N TYR A 72 14.19 16.22 8.07
CA TYR A 72 13.13 17.14 8.45
C TYR A 72 11.86 16.39 8.89
N ILE A 73 11.43 15.41 8.10
CA ILE A 73 10.27 14.56 8.44
C ILE A 73 10.52 13.85 9.79
N THR A 74 11.71 13.26 9.95
CA THR A 74 12.07 12.53 11.19
C THR A 74 12.04 13.42 12.41
N ILE A 75 12.62 14.63 12.31
CA ILE A 75 12.68 15.59 13.42
C ILE A 75 11.31 16.19 13.70
N ASN A 76 10.57 16.59 12.67
CA ASN A 76 9.18 17.05 12.83
C ASN A 76 8.34 15.98 13.53
N GLY A 77 8.46 14.71 13.12
CA GLY A 77 7.78 13.61 13.77
C GLY A 77 8.13 13.48 15.26
N LEU A 78 9.41 13.64 15.63
CA LEU A 78 9.81 13.66 17.03
C LEU A 78 9.14 14.82 17.81
N VAL A 79 9.11 16.00 17.22
CA VAL A 79 8.46 17.19 17.81
C VAL A 79 6.97 16.93 18.01
N GLN A 80 6.27 16.42 16.98
CA GLN A 80 4.84 16.07 17.06
C GLN A 80 4.56 15.03 18.16
N LYS A 81 5.46 14.05 18.31
CA LYS A 81 5.37 13.03 19.36
C LYS A 81 5.53 13.62 20.77
N ILE A 82 6.49 14.54 20.93
CA ILE A 82 6.73 15.23 22.23
C ILE A 82 5.51 16.07 22.63
N PHE A 83 4.86 16.73 21.67
CA PHE A 83 3.64 17.50 21.92
C PHE A 83 2.38 16.63 22.06
N GLY A 84 2.47 15.33 21.79
CA GLY A 84 1.34 14.41 21.88
C GLY A 84 0.31 14.57 20.77
N ASN A 85 0.67 15.22 19.66
CA ASN A 85 -0.22 15.43 18.52
C ASN A 85 -0.61 14.09 17.89
N LYS A 86 -1.91 13.93 17.62
CA LYS A 86 -2.49 12.70 17.04
C LYS A 86 -2.85 12.86 15.58
N ILE A 87 -2.96 14.08 15.09
CA ILE A 87 -3.27 14.42 13.69
C ILE A 87 -2.10 15.23 13.17
N ILE A 88 -1.46 14.77 12.12
CA ILE A 88 -0.33 15.44 11.49
C ILE A 88 -0.70 15.73 10.06
N ASN A 89 -0.83 17.01 9.75
CA ASN A 89 -1.07 17.47 8.38
C ASN A 89 0.20 17.26 7.55
N ASP A 90 0.03 16.64 6.40
CA ASP A 90 1.09 16.51 5.40
C ASP A 90 0.87 17.57 4.32
N ALA A 91 1.80 18.51 4.22
CA ALA A 91 1.72 19.61 3.27
C ALA A 91 1.81 19.17 1.79
N GLU A 92 2.39 17.98 1.52
CA GLU A 92 2.57 17.48 0.15
C GLU A 92 1.37 16.65 -0.33
N VAL A 93 0.67 15.99 0.58
CA VAL A 93 -0.49 15.16 0.28
C VAL A 93 -1.64 15.65 1.15
N SER A 94 -2.68 16.17 0.57
CA SER A 94 -3.81 16.84 1.24
C SER A 94 -4.58 15.97 2.27
N ASN A 95 -3.99 14.90 2.75
CA ASN A 95 -4.56 13.96 3.72
C ASN A 95 -3.74 13.92 5.01
N ASP A 96 -4.40 14.02 6.14
CA ASP A 96 -3.78 13.89 7.45
C ASP A 96 -3.31 12.46 7.73
N VAL A 97 -2.20 12.35 8.46
CA VAL A 97 -1.81 11.11 9.14
C VAL A 97 -2.36 11.14 10.55
N VAL A 98 -3.17 10.15 10.87
CA VAL A 98 -3.84 10.05 12.17
C VAL A 98 -3.23 8.92 12.98
N LYS A 99 -2.89 9.22 14.25
CA LYS A 99 -2.48 8.20 15.23
C LYS A 99 -3.67 7.77 16.06
N LEU A 100 -4.03 6.52 15.92
CA LEU A 100 -5.10 5.87 16.67
C LEU A 100 -4.75 5.77 18.18
N LYS A 101 -5.74 5.51 19.03
CA LYS A 101 -5.52 5.30 20.48
C LYS A 101 -4.58 4.12 20.75
N ASN A 102 -4.64 3.05 19.93
CA ASN A 102 -3.74 1.90 20.01
C ASN A 102 -2.33 2.17 19.48
N GLY A 103 -2.06 3.38 18.99
CA GLY A 103 -0.75 3.81 18.49
C GLY A 103 -0.47 3.55 17.02
N GLN A 104 -1.33 2.83 16.30
CA GLN A 104 -1.20 2.62 14.87
C GLN A 104 -1.51 3.89 14.07
N LEU A 105 -0.97 3.99 12.86
CA LEU A 105 -1.24 5.10 11.95
C LEU A 105 -2.29 4.73 10.93
N THR A 106 -3.09 5.71 10.52
CA THR A 106 -4.13 5.57 9.50
C THR A 106 -4.37 6.90 8.78
N GLY A 107 -5.06 6.86 7.64
CA GLY A 107 -5.85 7.94 7.10
C GLY A 107 -7.32 7.75 7.45
N TYR A 108 -8.18 8.59 6.88
CA TYR A 108 -9.64 8.47 6.99
C TYR A 108 -10.32 9.04 5.76
N THR A 109 -11.57 8.69 5.54
CA THR A 109 -12.36 9.19 4.41
C THR A 109 -13.15 10.44 4.82
N HIS A 110 -12.93 11.55 4.11
CA HIS A 110 -13.47 12.87 4.46
C HIS A 110 -14.93 13.08 4.08
N SER A 111 -15.43 12.36 3.06
CA SER A 111 -16.80 12.55 2.52
C SER A 111 -17.36 11.26 1.91
N LEU A 112 -18.65 11.24 1.74
CA LEU A 112 -19.35 10.22 0.96
C LEU A 112 -19.17 10.46 -0.54
N PHE A 113 -19.41 9.41 -1.33
CA PHE A 113 -19.55 9.56 -2.79
C PHE A 113 -20.79 10.40 -3.13
N THR A 114 -20.65 11.24 -4.16
CA THR A 114 -21.78 11.99 -4.70
C THR A 114 -22.73 11.08 -5.48
N GLU A 115 -24.00 11.46 -5.57
CA GLU A 115 -25.00 10.70 -6.35
C GLU A 115 -24.58 10.55 -7.82
N GLU A 116 -24.01 11.60 -8.42
CA GLU A 116 -23.53 11.57 -9.80
C GLU A 116 -22.46 10.49 -9.99
N LYS A 117 -21.50 10.43 -9.06
CA LYS A 117 -20.43 9.44 -9.07
C LYS A 117 -21.00 8.01 -8.91
N LEU A 118 -21.95 7.81 -8.00
CA LEU A 118 -22.61 6.52 -7.80
C LEU A 118 -23.43 6.09 -9.02
N LYS A 119 -24.16 7.02 -9.67
CA LYS A 119 -24.88 6.73 -10.93
C LYS A 119 -23.94 6.28 -12.04
N LYS A 120 -22.79 6.95 -12.18
CA LYS A 120 -21.75 6.54 -13.14
C LYS A 120 -21.22 5.14 -12.84
N TYR A 121 -20.91 4.85 -11.58
CA TYR A 121 -20.46 3.52 -11.14
C TYR A 121 -21.49 2.45 -11.43
N SER A 122 -22.77 2.73 -11.09
CA SER A 122 -23.87 1.82 -11.35
C SER A 122 -24.01 1.47 -12.82
N LYS A 123 -23.82 2.45 -13.72
CA LYS A 123 -23.85 2.22 -15.17
C LYS A 123 -22.66 1.36 -15.63
N ASP A 124 -21.45 1.70 -15.21
CA ASP A 124 -20.22 0.99 -15.61
C ASP A 124 -20.27 -0.48 -15.12
N ILE A 125 -20.74 -0.72 -13.91
CA ILE A 125 -20.90 -2.08 -13.35
C ILE A 125 -21.98 -2.87 -14.09
N ASP A 126 -23.12 -2.25 -14.40
CA ASP A 126 -24.22 -2.88 -15.16
C ASP A 126 -23.74 -3.32 -16.56
N GLU A 127 -23.04 -2.45 -17.27
CA GLU A 127 -22.49 -2.76 -18.59
C GLU A 127 -21.48 -3.90 -18.53
N PHE A 128 -20.60 -3.89 -17.55
CA PHE A 128 -19.59 -4.93 -17.37
C PHE A 128 -20.18 -6.26 -16.94
N SER A 129 -21.12 -6.24 -15.99
CA SER A 129 -21.81 -7.45 -15.55
C SER A 129 -22.57 -8.13 -16.69
N LYS A 130 -23.30 -7.36 -17.54
CA LYS A 130 -23.95 -7.90 -18.74
C LYS A 130 -22.96 -8.51 -19.71
N TYR A 131 -21.81 -7.85 -19.91
CA TYR A 131 -20.76 -8.38 -20.76
C TYR A 131 -20.21 -9.72 -20.23
N LEU A 132 -19.94 -9.83 -18.92
CA LEU A 132 -19.47 -11.07 -18.29
C LEU A 132 -20.51 -12.19 -18.39
N ASN A 133 -21.77 -11.90 -18.13
CA ASN A 133 -22.85 -12.87 -18.27
C ASN A 133 -22.98 -13.41 -19.71
N ASN A 134 -22.82 -12.56 -20.73
CA ASN A 134 -22.82 -12.99 -22.12
C ASN A 134 -21.61 -13.87 -22.49
N ASN A 135 -20.55 -13.84 -21.68
CA ASN A 135 -19.35 -14.68 -21.85
C ASN A 135 -19.32 -15.86 -20.84
N GLU A 136 -20.44 -16.13 -20.15
CA GLU A 136 -20.55 -17.20 -19.14
C GLU A 136 -19.49 -17.09 -18.04
N THR A 137 -19.00 -15.88 -17.77
CA THR A 137 -17.98 -15.58 -16.77
C THR A 137 -18.64 -15.09 -15.48
N GLY A 138 -18.34 -15.74 -14.37
CA GLY A 138 -18.82 -15.30 -13.05
C GLY A 138 -18.27 -13.93 -12.66
N PHE A 139 -19.02 -13.21 -11.81
CA PHE A 139 -18.60 -11.91 -11.32
C PHE A 139 -18.86 -11.76 -9.82
N ILE A 140 -17.83 -11.33 -9.07
CA ILE A 140 -17.95 -11.04 -7.65
C ILE A 140 -17.20 -9.76 -7.29
N TYR A 141 -17.81 -8.97 -6.40
CA TYR A 141 -17.16 -7.86 -5.72
C TYR A 141 -16.70 -8.29 -4.32
N VAL A 142 -15.42 -8.08 -4.02
CA VAL A 142 -14.86 -8.32 -2.69
C VAL A 142 -14.51 -7.00 -2.03
N GLN A 143 -15.24 -6.64 -0.97
CA GLN A 143 -14.96 -5.44 -0.18
C GLN A 143 -13.83 -5.72 0.80
N ILE A 144 -12.67 -5.13 0.54
CA ILE A 144 -11.51 -5.16 1.42
C ILE A 144 -11.75 -4.22 2.62
N PRO A 145 -11.40 -4.60 3.86
CA PRO A 145 -11.51 -3.72 5.01
C PRO A 145 -10.48 -2.58 4.98
N SER A 146 -10.81 -1.48 5.61
CA SER A 146 -9.86 -0.46 6.05
C SER A 146 -9.46 -0.71 7.50
N LYS A 147 -8.36 -0.15 7.95
CA LYS A 147 -7.91 -0.26 9.34
C LYS A 147 -8.93 0.29 10.36
N THR A 148 -9.76 1.25 9.95
CA THR A 148 -10.81 1.85 10.79
C THR A 148 -12.19 1.20 10.63
N SER A 149 -12.31 0.18 9.77
CA SER A 149 -13.58 -0.48 9.53
C SER A 149 -14.15 -1.12 10.81
N GLY A 150 -15.37 -0.75 11.15
CA GLY A 150 -16.09 -1.26 12.32
C GLY A 150 -15.66 -0.70 13.66
N ASP A 151 -14.58 0.09 13.77
CA ASP A 151 -14.07 0.66 15.03
C ASP A 151 -13.62 2.11 14.90
N SER A 152 -14.57 3.02 14.79
CA SER A 152 -14.30 4.47 14.79
C SER A 152 -13.84 5.00 16.17
N GLN A 153 -14.00 4.22 17.26
CA GLN A 153 -13.66 4.66 18.62
C GLN A 153 -12.15 4.84 18.83
N GLN A 154 -11.32 4.24 17.98
CA GLN A 154 -9.88 4.41 18.02
C GLN A 154 -9.42 5.77 17.45
N LEU A 155 -10.24 6.42 16.64
CA LEU A 155 -9.96 7.73 16.09
C LEU A 155 -10.02 8.83 17.16
N PRO A 156 -9.27 9.94 17.01
CA PRO A 156 -9.50 11.16 17.79
C PRO A 156 -10.94 11.66 17.63
N ALA A 157 -11.55 12.14 18.72
CA ALA A 157 -12.97 12.52 18.75
C ALA A 157 -13.36 13.66 17.76
N ILE A 158 -12.38 14.43 17.30
CA ILE A 158 -12.60 15.50 16.31
C ILE A 158 -12.77 14.97 14.87
N ILE A 159 -12.41 13.71 14.61
CA ILE A 159 -12.46 13.13 13.27
C ILE A 159 -13.79 12.44 13.05
N THR A 160 -14.46 12.81 11.95
CA THR A 160 -15.58 12.04 11.39
C THR A 160 -15.08 11.23 10.22
N ASP A 161 -15.08 9.91 10.34
CA ASP A 161 -14.68 8.99 9.29
C ASP A 161 -15.89 8.48 8.52
N TYR A 162 -15.84 8.62 7.20
CA TYR A 162 -16.88 8.17 6.28
C TYR A 162 -16.54 6.83 5.60
N THR A 163 -15.45 6.18 5.94
CA THR A 163 -14.93 4.98 5.26
C THR A 163 -15.99 3.89 5.14
N ASP A 164 -16.55 3.41 6.24
CA ASP A 164 -17.55 2.33 6.19
C ASP A 164 -18.83 2.73 5.47
N ARG A 165 -19.25 4.00 5.59
CA ARG A 165 -20.43 4.50 4.87
C ARG A 165 -20.18 4.56 3.37
N SER A 166 -19.00 4.97 2.94
CA SER A 166 -18.60 4.97 1.53
C SER A 166 -18.52 3.55 0.98
N PHE A 167 -17.97 2.60 1.74
CA PHE A 167 -17.98 1.18 1.38
C PHE A 167 -19.41 0.64 1.21
N ASN A 168 -20.33 1.00 2.11
CA ASN A 168 -21.72 0.58 2.01
C ASN A 168 -22.41 1.14 0.76
N GLN A 169 -22.10 2.40 0.34
CA GLN A 169 -22.62 2.94 -0.92
C GLN A 169 -22.15 2.10 -2.13
N ILE A 170 -20.89 1.70 -2.18
CA ILE A 170 -20.38 0.85 -3.26
C ILE A 170 -20.99 -0.55 -3.24
N ILE A 171 -21.06 -1.17 -2.06
CA ILE A 171 -21.72 -2.48 -1.91
C ILE A 171 -23.16 -2.44 -2.41
N SER A 172 -23.93 -1.36 -2.09
CA SER A 172 -25.29 -1.20 -2.57
C SER A 172 -25.36 -1.16 -4.10
N VAL A 173 -24.44 -0.45 -4.75
CA VAL A 173 -24.37 -0.39 -6.22
C VAL A 173 -24.18 -1.78 -6.83
N PHE A 174 -23.27 -2.61 -6.30
CA PHE A 174 -23.05 -3.97 -6.80
C PHE A 174 -24.28 -4.86 -6.57
N LYS A 175 -24.87 -4.81 -5.38
CA LYS A 175 -26.08 -5.59 -5.04
C LYS A 175 -27.29 -5.23 -5.92
N GLU A 176 -27.50 -3.94 -6.21
CA GLU A 176 -28.56 -3.47 -7.10
C GLU A 176 -28.41 -4.00 -8.55
N LYS A 177 -27.20 -4.40 -8.94
CA LYS A 177 -26.89 -5.01 -10.24
C LYS A 177 -26.81 -6.54 -10.19
N ASN A 178 -27.30 -7.16 -9.10
CA ASN A 178 -27.26 -8.60 -8.87
C ASN A 178 -25.85 -9.20 -8.96
N VAL A 179 -24.81 -8.43 -8.62
CA VAL A 179 -23.44 -8.91 -8.50
C VAL A 179 -23.26 -9.48 -7.09
N ASN A 180 -22.67 -10.66 -6.98
CA ASN A 180 -22.31 -11.24 -5.69
C ASN A 180 -21.31 -10.34 -4.96
N VAL A 181 -21.50 -10.22 -3.63
CA VAL A 181 -20.65 -9.37 -2.77
C VAL A 181 -20.15 -10.18 -1.59
N LEU A 182 -18.85 -10.28 -1.47
CA LEU A 182 -18.16 -10.72 -0.24
C LEU A 182 -17.64 -9.50 0.53
N ASP A 183 -18.30 -9.18 1.64
CA ASP A 183 -17.84 -8.10 2.53
C ASP A 183 -16.94 -8.68 3.64
N LEU A 184 -15.63 -8.55 3.48
CA LEU A 184 -14.65 -9.05 4.45
C LEU A 184 -14.75 -8.36 5.82
N ARG A 185 -15.33 -7.16 5.90
CA ARG A 185 -15.58 -6.48 7.19
C ARG A 185 -16.60 -7.27 8.04
N SER A 186 -17.63 -7.81 7.38
CA SER A 186 -18.60 -8.68 8.04
C SER A 186 -17.95 -9.95 8.56
N LYS A 187 -17.05 -10.55 7.79
CA LYS A 187 -16.32 -11.76 8.19
C LYS A 187 -15.40 -11.52 9.39
N ILE A 188 -14.67 -10.39 9.43
CA ILE A 188 -13.88 -9.96 10.59
C ILE A 188 -14.77 -9.89 11.84
N LYS A 189 -15.96 -9.26 11.73
CA LYS A 189 -16.89 -9.12 12.84
C LYS A 189 -17.47 -10.47 13.29
N GLU A 190 -17.92 -11.30 12.35
CA GLU A 190 -18.46 -12.65 12.61
C GLU A 190 -17.44 -13.53 13.35
N GLN A 191 -16.20 -13.52 12.92
CA GLN A 191 -15.10 -14.31 13.47
C GLN A 191 -14.41 -13.65 14.67
N LYS A 192 -14.84 -12.44 15.07
CA LYS A 192 -14.28 -11.66 16.18
C LYS A 192 -12.75 -11.44 16.06
N ILE A 193 -12.28 -11.23 14.83
CA ILE A 193 -10.86 -10.97 14.58
C ILE A 193 -10.53 -9.53 15.02
N ASP A 194 -9.40 -9.37 15.71
CA ASP A 194 -8.84 -8.03 15.95
C ASP A 194 -8.35 -7.44 14.63
N ILE A 195 -9.09 -6.48 14.07
CA ILE A 195 -8.78 -5.85 12.79
C ILE A 195 -7.35 -5.26 12.78
N TYR A 196 -6.87 -4.76 13.91
CA TYR A 196 -5.54 -4.14 14.00
C TYR A 196 -4.40 -5.16 13.90
N SER A 197 -4.66 -6.43 14.18
CA SER A 197 -3.69 -7.52 13.96
C SER A 197 -3.49 -7.84 12.47
N LEU A 198 -4.43 -7.45 11.62
CA LEU A 198 -4.39 -7.69 10.18
C LEU A 198 -3.61 -6.63 9.39
N PHE A 199 -3.23 -5.51 10.01
CA PHE A 199 -2.58 -4.39 9.34
C PHE A 199 -1.20 -4.09 9.91
N TYR A 200 -0.31 -3.53 9.07
CA TYR A 200 0.92 -2.92 9.54
C TYR A 200 0.61 -1.64 10.31
N LYS A 201 1.36 -1.36 11.38
CA LYS A 201 1.10 -0.20 12.26
C LYS A 201 1.35 1.13 11.56
N THR A 202 2.35 1.17 10.67
CA THR A 202 2.81 2.39 10.00
C THR A 202 2.32 2.53 8.55
N ASP A 203 1.48 1.60 8.09
CA ASP A 203 0.99 1.54 6.71
C ASP A 203 -0.53 1.36 6.63
N HIS A 204 -1.10 1.62 5.45
CA HIS A 204 -2.50 1.34 5.16
C HIS A 204 -2.73 -0.12 4.74
N HIS A 205 -1.70 -0.81 4.26
CA HIS A 205 -1.84 -2.18 3.81
C HIS A 205 -1.98 -3.17 4.96
N TRP A 206 -2.66 -4.25 4.66
CA TRP A 206 -2.72 -5.43 5.50
C TRP A 206 -1.45 -6.31 5.36
N ASN A 207 -1.26 -7.27 6.24
CA ASN A 207 -0.09 -8.12 6.33
C ASN A 207 -0.33 -9.54 5.77
N SER A 208 0.65 -10.43 5.90
CA SER A 208 0.57 -11.82 5.43
C SER A 208 -0.54 -12.64 6.11
N PHE A 209 -0.84 -12.36 7.37
CA PHE A 209 -1.94 -13.03 8.10
C PHE A 209 -3.29 -12.67 7.48
N ALA A 210 -3.50 -11.39 7.18
CA ALA A 210 -4.69 -10.92 6.49
C ALA A 210 -4.80 -11.50 5.08
N GLY A 211 -3.70 -11.53 4.33
CA GLY A 211 -3.67 -12.10 2.99
C GLY A 211 -4.10 -13.58 2.98
N ARG A 212 -3.54 -14.40 3.88
CA ARG A 212 -3.90 -15.80 4.05
C ARG A 212 -5.37 -15.97 4.46
N TRP A 213 -5.83 -15.20 5.46
CA TRP A 213 -7.21 -15.24 5.93
C TRP A 213 -8.20 -14.86 4.82
N ALA A 214 -7.95 -13.76 4.12
CA ALA A 214 -8.82 -13.30 3.03
C ALA A 214 -8.84 -14.29 1.84
N ALA A 215 -7.71 -14.95 1.55
CA ALA A 215 -7.65 -16.00 0.54
C ALA A 215 -8.58 -17.18 0.90
N ASN A 216 -8.66 -17.55 2.19
CA ASN A 216 -9.58 -18.59 2.67
C ASN A 216 -11.05 -18.17 2.51
N GLU A 217 -11.40 -16.93 2.89
CA GLU A 217 -12.78 -16.43 2.76
C GLU A 217 -13.23 -16.34 1.29
N ILE A 218 -12.35 -15.85 0.41
CA ILE A 218 -12.62 -15.79 -1.04
C ILE A 218 -12.73 -17.20 -1.61
N GLY A 219 -11.82 -18.10 -1.26
CA GLY A 219 -11.84 -19.49 -1.72
C GLY A 219 -13.10 -20.22 -1.30
N ALA A 220 -13.62 -19.98 -0.09
CA ALA A 220 -14.89 -20.57 0.37
C ALA A 220 -16.07 -20.15 -0.53
N VAL A 221 -16.14 -18.86 -0.92
CA VAL A 221 -17.18 -18.37 -1.85
C VAL A 221 -16.96 -18.94 -3.26
N MET A 222 -15.71 -19.06 -3.72
CA MET A 222 -15.44 -19.69 -5.02
C MET A 222 -15.92 -21.13 -5.06
N ASN A 223 -15.70 -21.90 -3.98
CA ASN A 223 -16.16 -23.28 -3.90
C ASN A 223 -17.69 -23.37 -3.83
N SER A 224 -18.34 -22.55 -2.98
CA SER A 224 -19.81 -22.64 -2.78
C SER A 224 -20.62 -22.10 -3.93
N ASP A 225 -20.23 -20.96 -4.52
CA ASP A 225 -21.07 -20.19 -5.44
C ASP A 225 -20.64 -20.32 -6.90
N TYR A 226 -19.37 -20.67 -7.16
CA TYR A 226 -18.82 -20.71 -8.52
C TYR A 226 -18.29 -22.10 -8.93
N GLY A 227 -18.53 -23.12 -8.11
CA GLY A 227 -18.19 -24.51 -8.41
C GLY A 227 -16.68 -24.76 -8.60
N PHE A 228 -15.85 -24.03 -7.86
CA PHE A 228 -14.43 -24.36 -7.73
C PHE A 228 -14.26 -25.56 -6.79
N THR A 229 -13.11 -26.20 -6.83
CA THR A 229 -12.69 -27.31 -5.96
C THR A 229 -11.37 -27.00 -5.29
N LEU A 230 -11.27 -25.80 -4.70
CA LEU A 230 -10.05 -25.34 -4.04
C LEU A 230 -9.83 -26.11 -2.73
N ASP A 231 -8.60 -26.47 -2.47
CA ASP A 231 -8.18 -27.11 -1.21
C ASP A 231 -7.85 -26.05 -0.16
N LEU A 232 -8.85 -25.62 0.59
CA LEU A 232 -8.72 -24.58 1.61
C LEU A 232 -7.93 -25.05 2.84
N SER A 233 -7.80 -26.38 3.06
CA SER A 233 -6.99 -26.90 4.16
C SER A 233 -5.51 -26.52 4.04
N ARG A 234 -5.05 -26.26 2.83
CA ARG A 234 -3.71 -25.70 2.59
C ARG A 234 -3.49 -24.35 3.23
N LEU A 235 -4.55 -23.59 3.51
CA LEU A 235 -4.51 -22.29 4.17
C LEU A 235 -4.65 -22.37 5.69
N ASP A 236 -4.75 -23.56 6.29
CA ASP A 236 -4.81 -23.71 7.74
C ASP A 236 -3.50 -23.23 8.39
N GLN A 237 -3.62 -22.64 9.58
CA GLN A 237 -2.49 -21.94 10.22
C GLN A 237 -1.31 -22.87 10.54
N GLU A 238 -1.56 -24.12 10.90
CA GLU A 238 -0.55 -25.13 11.17
C GLU A 238 0.32 -25.46 9.96
N ASN A 239 -0.16 -25.20 8.75
CA ASN A 239 0.55 -25.44 7.50
C ASN A 239 1.57 -24.35 7.14
N PHE A 240 1.78 -23.38 8.04
CA PHE A 240 2.73 -22.29 7.83
C PHE A 240 3.76 -22.20 8.96
N TYR A 241 4.95 -21.73 8.62
CA TYR A 241 5.87 -21.16 9.59
C TYR A 241 6.00 -19.64 9.37
N LEU A 242 6.38 -18.92 10.44
CA LEU A 242 6.55 -17.49 10.38
C LEU A 242 8.01 -17.13 10.09
N ASN A 243 8.28 -16.62 8.91
CA ASN A 243 9.56 -16.01 8.56
C ASN A 243 9.60 -14.61 9.15
N LYS A 244 10.34 -14.44 10.26
CA LYS A 244 10.42 -13.18 11.02
C LYS A 244 11.41 -12.21 10.41
N ASN A 245 10.97 -11.00 10.14
CA ASN A 245 11.78 -9.93 9.56
C ASN A 245 11.62 -8.64 10.40
N PRO A 246 12.30 -8.55 11.56
CA PRO A 246 12.10 -7.46 12.50
C PRO A 246 12.58 -6.12 11.93
N LYS A 247 11.81 -5.06 12.18
CA LYS A 247 12.09 -3.66 11.81
C LYS A 247 12.46 -3.48 10.33
N LYS A 248 11.74 -4.16 9.44
CA LYS A 248 11.99 -4.05 8.01
C LYS A 248 11.07 -3.06 7.31
N PHE A 249 9.98 -2.60 7.92
CA PHE A 249 8.98 -1.82 7.21
C PHE A 249 8.65 -0.48 7.89
N LEU A 250 8.94 0.62 7.20
CA LEU A 250 8.36 1.93 7.45
C LEU A 250 7.33 2.16 6.35
N GLY A 251 6.05 2.01 6.69
CA GLY A 251 4.95 2.11 5.74
C GLY A 251 4.69 3.54 5.25
N SER A 252 3.72 3.68 4.37
CA SER A 252 3.37 4.95 3.72
C SER A 252 3.05 6.07 4.71
N TRP A 253 2.25 5.78 5.74
CA TRP A 253 1.98 6.73 6.82
C TRP A 253 3.23 7.02 7.65
N GLY A 254 4.03 5.98 7.93
CA GLY A 254 5.28 6.10 8.67
C GLY A 254 6.31 6.98 7.97
N LYS A 255 6.43 6.87 6.65
CA LYS A 255 7.32 7.72 5.83
C LYS A 255 6.94 9.19 5.90
N ARG A 256 5.66 9.51 6.00
CA ARG A 256 5.16 10.89 6.06
C ARG A 256 5.41 11.58 7.41
N VAL A 257 5.53 10.81 8.50
CA VAL A 257 5.70 11.36 9.86
C VAL A 257 7.01 10.96 10.52
N GLY A 258 7.81 10.13 9.87
CA GLY A 258 9.13 9.70 10.31
C GLY A 258 9.14 8.58 11.35
N PRO A 259 10.23 7.78 11.39
CA PRO A 259 10.33 6.61 12.25
C PRO A 259 10.37 6.94 13.74
N LEU A 260 10.78 8.15 14.13
CA LEU A 260 10.77 8.59 15.55
C LEU A 260 9.35 8.82 16.08
N TYR A 261 8.40 9.18 15.22
CA TYR A 261 6.97 9.26 15.56
C TYR A 261 6.27 7.92 15.43
N ALA A 262 6.45 7.28 14.27
CA ALA A 262 5.71 6.09 13.85
C ALA A 262 6.19 4.80 14.51
N GLY A 263 7.51 4.67 14.74
CA GLY A 263 8.18 3.40 14.90
C GLY A 263 8.47 2.75 13.53
N VAL A 264 8.91 1.50 13.56
CA VAL A 264 9.18 0.69 12.37
C VAL A 264 8.52 -0.67 12.59
N ASP A 265 7.77 -1.16 11.60
CA ASP A 265 7.09 -2.44 11.66
C ASP A 265 8.07 -3.60 11.38
N ASP A 266 7.76 -4.74 11.99
CA ASP A 266 8.25 -6.02 11.51
C ASP A 266 7.51 -6.38 10.21
N PHE A 267 8.18 -7.08 9.30
CA PHE A 267 7.60 -7.54 8.03
C PHE A 267 7.61 -9.05 7.98
N ASP A 268 6.80 -9.66 8.83
CA ASP A 268 6.74 -11.11 8.97
C ASP A 268 5.92 -11.73 7.82
N ILE A 269 6.40 -12.83 7.27
CA ILE A 269 5.78 -13.53 6.14
C ILE A 269 5.44 -14.96 6.55
N LEU A 270 4.21 -15.38 6.32
CA LEU A 270 3.78 -16.77 6.45
C LEU A 270 4.27 -17.58 5.24
N ILE A 271 5.11 -18.59 5.46
CA ILE A 271 5.64 -19.44 4.42
C ILE A 271 5.04 -20.86 4.59
N PRO A 272 4.51 -21.47 3.50
CA PRO A 272 3.95 -22.82 3.58
C PRO A 272 5.03 -23.85 3.93
N LYS A 273 4.67 -24.85 4.75
CA LYS A 273 5.55 -25.96 5.15
C LYS A 273 5.56 -27.11 4.14
N TYR A 274 4.65 -27.08 3.18
CA TYR A 274 4.50 -28.11 2.15
C TYR A 274 5.09 -27.64 0.82
N GLU A 275 5.41 -28.58 -0.04
CA GLU A 275 5.98 -28.31 -1.36
C GLU A 275 5.00 -27.56 -2.25
N THR A 276 5.52 -26.58 -2.95
CA THR A 276 4.76 -25.72 -3.87
C THR A 276 5.57 -25.51 -5.12
N SER A 277 4.89 -25.29 -6.26
CA SER A 277 5.55 -25.02 -7.53
C SER A 277 4.72 -24.04 -8.36
N PHE A 278 5.29 -22.87 -8.65
CA PHE A 278 4.64 -21.80 -9.37
C PHE A 278 5.47 -21.31 -10.54
N VAL A 279 4.77 -20.78 -11.55
CA VAL A 279 5.35 -19.92 -12.59
C VAL A 279 4.70 -18.55 -12.45
N TYR A 280 5.46 -17.56 -12.03
CA TYR A 280 5.03 -16.19 -11.88
C TYR A 280 5.55 -15.35 -13.05
N LYS A 281 4.65 -14.68 -13.77
CA LYS A 281 4.98 -13.78 -14.88
C LYS A 281 4.57 -12.37 -14.55
N TYR A 282 5.52 -11.45 -14.67
CA TYR A 282 5.37 -10.03 -14.38
C TYR A 282 6.17 -9.23 -15.42
N ASN A 283 5.50 -8.46 -16.27
CA ASN A 283 6.11 -7.83 -17.45
C ASN A 283 6.92 -8.88 -18.26
N ASP A 284 8.21 -8.60 -18.52
CA ASP A 284 9.12 -9.52 -19.22
C ASP A 284 9.86 -10.47 -18.28
N ILE A 285 9.55 -10.45 -16.99
CA ILE A 285 10.19 -11.29 -15.97
C ILE A 285 9.35 -12.55 -15.76
N THR A 286 10.02 -13.69 -15.73
CA THR A 286 9.42 -14.98 -15.32
C THR A 286 10.24 -15.52 -14.15
N ARG A 287 9.56 -15.81 -13.02
CA ARG A 287 10.13 -16.51 -11.87
C ARG A 287 9.44 -17.86 -11.73
N THR A 288 10.21 -18.88 -11.39
CA THR A 288 9.70 -20.25 -11.21
C THR A 288 10.25 -20.83 -9.91
N GLY A 289 9.51 -21.73 -9.29
CA GLY A 289 9.95 -22.40 -8.08
C GLY A 289 8.86 -22.48 -7.02
N SER A 290 9.29 -22.64 -5.78
CA SER A 290 8.42 -22.66 -4.59
C SER A 290 7.69 -21.34 -4.39
N PHE A 291 6.77 -21.31 -3.42
CA PHE A 291 6.08 -20.07 -2.99
C PHE A 291 7.08 -18.94 -2.73
N GLU A 292 8.15 -19.23 -2.03
CA GLU A 292 9.14 -18.23 -1.65
C GLU A 292 9.97 -17.76 -2.86
N GLU A 293 10.44 -18.69 -3.70
CA GLU A 293 11.28 -18.38 -4.87
C GLU A 293 10.52 -17.66 -5.96
N ALA A 294 9.27 -18.01 -6.21
CA ALA A 294 8.48 -17.44 -7.28
C ALA A 294 7.77 -16.14 -6.86
N LEU A 295 7.19 -16.08 -5.65
CA LEU A 295 6.23 -15.04 -5.27
C LEU A 295 6.75 -14.03 -4.24
N ILE A 296 7.93 -14.27 -3.62
CA ILE A 296 8.51 -13.39 -2.61
C ILE A 296 9.85 -12.84 -3.11
N ASP A 297 10.05 -11.54 -2.95
CA ASP A 297 11.26 -10.85 -3.39
C ASP A 297 11.91 -10.09 -2.23
N TYR A 298 12.88 -10.71 -1.58
CA TYR A 298 13.58 -10.12 -0.44
C TYR A 298 14.53 -8.97 -0.80
N SER A 299 14.77 -8.68 -2.08
CA SER A 299 15.60 -7.55 -2.50
C SER A 299 15.03 -6.21 -1.99
N PHE A 300 13.71 -6.13 -1.78
CA PHE A 300 13.02 -4.96 -1.23
C PHE A 300 13.27 -4.73 0.27
N PHE A 301 14.04 -5.57 0.94
CA PHE A 301 14.48 -5.34 2.32
C PHE A 301 15.76 -4.50 2.42
N SER A 302 16.42 -4.24 1.32
CA SER A 302 17.65 -3.43 1.26
C SER A 302 17.36 -1.93 1.17
N GLY A 303 18.35 -1.12 1.56
CA GLY A 303 18.30 0.34 1.41
C GLY A 303 17.65 1.10 2.58
N ASN A 304 17.53 2.41 2.40
CA ASN A 304 16.94 3.34 3.36
C ASN A 304 15.43 3.14 3.48
N TYR A 305 14.88 3.28 4.68
CA TYR A 305 13.45 3.16 4.96
C TYR A 305 12.56 4.04 4.09
N TYR A 306 13.00 5.25 3.77
CA TYR A 306 12.22 6.19 2.97
C TYR A 306 12.14 5.81 1.50
N HIS A 307 13.19 5.18 0.96
CA HIS A 307 13.30 4.86 -0.47
C HIS A 307 12.89 3.43 -0.81
N ARG A 308 12.99 2.50 0.14
CA ARG A 308 12.60 1.11 -0.12
C ARG A 308 11.08 0.94 -0.07
N PHE A 309 10.59 0.09 -0.95
CA PHE A 309 9.17 -0.26 -1.05
C PHE A 309 8.96 -1.68 -0.51
N THR A 310 9.18 -1.86 0.81
CA THR A 310 9.17 -3.19 1.45
C THR A 310 7.90 -4.00 1.16
N TYR A 311 6.74 -3.37 1.01
CA TYR A 311 5.51 -4.08 0.65
C TYR A 311 5.60 -4.79 -0.71
N CYS A 312 6.48 -4.30 -1.61
CA CYS A 312 6.79 -4.93 -2.88
C CYS A 312 7.56 -6.27 -2.74
N THR A 313 7.93 -6.69 -1.52
CA THR A 313 8.40 -8.05 -1.25
C THR A 313 7.39 -9.10 -1.73
N PHE A 314 6.09 -8.78 -1.66
CA PHE A 314 5.06 -9.60 -2.30
C PHE A 314 4.98 -9.24 -3.79
N LEU A 315 5.14 -10.23 -4.66
CA LEU A 315 4.94 -10.15 -6.11
C LEU A 315 5.79 -9.07 -6.83
N SER A 316 6.92 -8.66 -6.25
CA SER A 316 7.79 -7.58 -6.78
C SER A 316 7.08 -6.24 -6.97
N GLY A 317 5.94 -6.02 -6.29
CA GLY A 317 5.26 -4.73 -6.18
C GLY A 317 4.11 -4.48 -7.12
N ASN A 318 3.84 -3.19 -7.41
CA ASN A 318 2.74 -2.79 -8.27
C ASN A 318 2.96 -3.23 -9.71
N PHE A 319 1.95 -3.81 -10.31
CA PHE A 319 1.99 -4.39 -11.64
C PHE A 319 0.83 -3.87 -12.50
N ALA A 320 1.06 -3.78 -13.81
CA ALA A 320 -0.02 -3.55 -14.76
C ALA A 320 -0.82 -4.84 -15.02
N PHE A 321 -0.09 -5.94 -15.17
CA PHE A 321 -0.64 -7.29 -15.35
C PHE A 321 0.33 -8.32 -14.81
N ILE A 322 -0.20 -9.36 -14.14
CA ILE A 322 0.53 -10.57 -13.75
C ILE A 322 -0.26 -11.84 -14.05
N ASN A 323 0.47 -12.95 -14.15
CA ASN A 323 -0.08 -14.30 -14.11
C ASN A 323 0.69 -15.13 -13.09
N ILE A 324 -0.04 -15.78 -12.20
CA ILE A 324 0.47 -16.83 -11.29
C ILE A 324 -0.12 -18.16 -11.77
N HIS A 325 0.71 -19.01 -12.35
CA HIS A 325 0.34 -20.36 -12.70
C HIS A 325 0.82 -21.32 -11.60
N ASN A 326 -0.07 -22.15 -11.11
CA ASN A 326 0.21 -23.15 -10.07
C ASN A 326 0.39 -24.52 -10.70
N ASN A 327 1.61 -25.08 -10.68
CA ASN A 327 1.89 -26.42 -11.20
C ASN A 327 1.25 -27.54 -10.35
N ASN A 328 0.86 -27.22 -9.10
CA ASN A 328 0.22 -28.15 -8.15
C ASN A 328 -1.27 -27.78 -7.93
N PHE A 329 -1.96 -27.32 -8.98
CA PHE A 329 -3.37 -26.95 -8.87
C PHE A 329 -4.27 -28.14 -8.52
N SER A 330 -5.32 -27.89 -7.73
CA SER A 330 -6.38 -28.84 -7.39
C SER A 330 -7.68 -28.56 -8.16
N CYS A 331 -7.80 -27.37 -8.72
CA CYS A 331 -8.96 -26.90 -9.48
C CYS A 331 -8.51 -26.38 -10.83
N ASP A 332 -9.01 -26.98 -11.93
CA ASP A 332 -8.70 -26.59 -13.32
C ASP A 332 -9.50 -25.34 -13.76
N LYS A 333 -9.65 -24.39 -12.85
CA LYS A 333 -10.33 -23.12 -13.09
C LYS A 333 -9.40 -21.94 -12.84
N SER A 334 -9.68 -20.84 -13.51
CA SER A 334 -8.89 -19.62 -13.45
C SER A 334 -9.73 -18.41 -13.02
N VAL A 335 -9.05 -17.41 -12.47
CA VAL A 335 -9.69 -16.14 -12.10
C VAL A 335 -8.94 -14.96 -12.71
N LEU A 336 -9.69 -13.91 -13.05
CA LEU A 336 -9.12 -12.60 -13.35
C LEU A 336 -9.45 -11.64 -12.20
N CYS A 337 -8.42 -11.16 -11.52
CA CYS A 337 -8.53 -10.23 -10.41
C CYS A 337 -8.30 -8.79 -10.88
N ILE A 338 -9.29 -7.91 -10.73
CA ILE A 338 -9.15 -6.46 -10.91
C ILE A 338 -8.89 -5.88 -9.52
N VAL A 339 -7.68 -5.36 -9.31
CA VAL A 339 -7.16 -5.16 -7.96
C VAL A 339 -6.41 -3.85 -7.78
N ASN A 340 -6.03 -3.58 -6.54
CA ASN A 340 -5.04 -2.58 -6.16
C ASN A 340 -3.91 -3.22 -5.34
N SER A 341 -3.02 -2.42 -4.76
CA SER A 341 -1.85 -2.88 -4.02
C SER A 341 -2.14 -3.79 -2.80
N TYR A 342 -3.36 -3.80 -2.27
CA TYR A 342 -3.74 -4.77 -1.23
C TYR A 342 -3.62 -6.21 -1.70
N SER A 343 -3.82 -6.44 -2.98
CA SER A 343 -3.71 -7.77 -3.58
C SER A 343 -2.30 -8.37 -3.52
N CYS A 344 -1.26 -7.54 -3.38
CA CYS A 344 0.12 -8.04 -3.33
C CYS A 344 0.31 -9.07 -2.20
N ALA A 345 -0.23 -8.82 -0.99
CA ALA A 345 -0.17 -9.79 0.10
C ALA A 345 -1.26 -10.87 0.04
N LEU A 346 -2.26 -10.76 -0.85
CA LEU A 346 -3.39 -11.69 -0.96
C LEU A 346 -3.15 -12.76 -2.03
N LEU A 347 -2.79 -12.35 -3.26
CA LEU A 347 -2.71 -13.24 -4.41
C LEU A 347 -1.74 -14.42 -4.22
N PRO A 348 -0.58 -14.27 -3.55
CA PRO A 348 0.27 -15.41 -3.22
C PRO A 348 -0.46 -16.51 -2.43
N TYR A 349 -1.27 -16.13 -1.44
CA TYR A 349 -2.03 -17.09 -0.63
C TYR A 349 -3.23 -17.65 -1.37
N MET A 350 -3.89 -16.86 -2.24
CA MET A 350 -4.90 -17.40 -3.14
C MET A 350 -4.32 -18.51 -4.02
N ALA A 351 -3.11 -18.33 -4.56
CA ALA A 351 -2.46 -19.34 -5.38
C ALA A 351 -2.23 -20.65 -4.63
N LEU A 352 -1.97 -20.61 -3.32
CA LEU A 352 -1.79 -21.79 -2.48
C LEU A 352 -3.06 -22.65 -2.37
N SER A 353 -4.26 -22.08 -2.47
CA SER A 353 -5.52 -22.83 -2.35
C SER A 353 -5.85 -23.70 -3.56
N GLY A 354 -5.07 -23.62 -4.63
CA GLY A 354 -5.15 -24.58 -5.74
C GLY A 354 -5.81 -24.08 -7.01
N TYR A 355 -5.98 -22.77 -7.22
CA TYR A 355 -6.30 -22.22 -8.54
C TYR A 355 -5.24 -22.66 -9.56
N LYS A 356 -5.67 -22.95 -10.81
CA LYS A 356 -4.73 -23.20 -11.91
C LYS A 356 -3.99 -21.95 -12.32
N ASP A 357 -4.75 -20.90 -12.66
CA ASP A 357 -4.22 -19.62 -13.07
C ASP A 357 -4.92 -18.47 -12.33
N ILE A 358 -4.13 -17.56 -11.79
CA ILE A 358 -4.59 -16.27 -11.29
C ILE A 358 -4.00 -15.20 -12.19
N TYR A 359 -4.85 -14.55 -12.96
CA TYR A 359 -4.54 -13.32 -13.69
C TYR A 359 -4.90 -12.13 -12.83
N ALA A 360 -4.05 -11.11 -12.77
CA ALA A 360 -4.41 -9.90 -12.04
C ALA A 360 -3.96 -8.64 -12.78
N ILE A 361 -4.79 -7.60 -12.70
CA ILE A 361 -4.59 -6.30 -13.32
C ILE A 361 -4.79 -5.20 -12.27
N ASP A 362 -3.85 -4.25 -12.23
CA ASP A 362 -4.01 -3.02 -11.45
C ASP A 362 -4.25 -1.85 -12.42
N PRO A 363 -5.50 -1.37 -12.52
CA PRO A 363 -5.87 -0.33 -13.48
C PRO A 363 -5.23 1.02 -13.21
N ARG A 364 -4.60 1.23 -12.06
CA ARG A 364 -3.90 2.47 -11.73
C ARG A 364 -2.52 2.56 -12.38
N VAL A 365 -1.94 1.41 -12.75
CA VAL A 365 -0.57 1.33 -13.30
C VAL A 365 -0.55 1.53 -14.81
N ASN A 366 -1.61 1.12 -15.51
CA ASN A 366 -1.71 1.29 -16.96
C ASN A 366 -3.17 1.45 -17.40
N SER A 367 -3.42 2.21 -18.47
CA SER A 367 -4.73 2.25 -19.13
C SER A 367 -4.99 0.88 -19.78
N PHE A 368 -6.05 0.19 -19.39
CA PHE A 368 -6.38 -1.13 -19.88
C PHE A 368 -7.90 -1.27 -20.10
N SER A 369 -8.28 -2.34 -20.80
CA SER A 369 -9.67 -2.80 -20.88
C SER A 369 -9.80 -4.14 -20.16
N ALA A 370 -10.62 -4.22 -19.12
CA ALA A 370 -10.92 -5.49 -18.44
C ALA A 370 -11.49 -6.51 -19.42
N LYS A 371 -12.31 -6.07 -20.38
CA LYS A 371 -12.88 -6.89 -21.46
C LYS A 371 -11.81 -7.57 -22.30
N TYR A 372 -10.72 -6.85 -22.64
CA TYR A 372 -9.59 -7.42 -23.36
C TYR A 372 -8.99 -8.62 -22.62
N TYR A 373 -8.80 -8.51 -21.32
CA TYR A 373 -8.23 -9.60 -20.52
C TYR A 373 -9.20 -10.76 -20.34
N VAL A 374 -10.51 -10.48 -20.21
CA VAL A 374 -11.55 -11.52 -20.20
C VAL A 374 -11.56 -12.28 -21.53
N ASP A 375 -11.55 -11.58 -22.66
CA ASP A 375 -11.54 -12.20 -24.00
C ASP A 375 -10.29 -13.04 -24.23
N LYS A 376 -9.13 -12.55 -23.77
CA LYS A 376 -7.83 -13.18 -23.98
C LYS A 376 -7.64 -14.44 -23.15
N TYR A 377 -8.00 -14.38 -21.86
CA TYR A 377 -7.67 -15.42 -20.89
C TYR A 377 -8.86 -16.32 -20.54
N LYS A 378 -10.07 -15.92 -20.88
CA LYS A 378 -11.31 -16.67 -20.63
C LYS A 378 -11.40 -17.18 -19.19
N PRO A 379 -11.29 -16.29 -18.18
CA PRO A 379 -11.36 -16.71 -16.78
C PRO A 379 -12.77 -17.23 -16.45
N ASP A 380 -12.86 -18.20 -15.53
CA ASP A 380 -14.17 -18.67 -15.05
C ASP A 380 -14.87 -17.61 -14.20
N VAL A 381 -14.12 -16.79 -13.46
CA VAL A 381 -14.67 -15.73 -12.61
C VAL A 381 -13.79 -14.49 -12.67
N VAL A 382 -14.43 -13.31 -12.73
CA VAL A 382 -13.80 -12.03 -12.46
C VAL A 382 -14.03 -11.64 -11.00
N ILE A 383 -12.94 -11.40 -10.28
CA ILE A 383 -12.96 -10.92 -8.89
C ILE A 383 -12.55 -9.43 -8.89
N TYR A 384 -13.48 -8.55 -8.49
CA TYR A 384 -13.21 -7.13 -8.37
C TYR A 384 -12.94 -6.76 -6.91
N MET A 385 -11.70 -6.38 -6.61
CA MET A 385 -11.22 -6.09 -5.24
C MET A 385 -10.54 -4.73 -5.20
N MET A 386 -11.32 -3.68 -5.18
CA MET A 386 -10.79 -2.32 -5.11
C MET A 386 -11.25 -1.66 -3.83
N ASN A 387 -10.39 -0.85 -3.26
CA ASN A 387 -10.72 -0.03 -2.11
C ASN A 387 -11.31 1.31 -2.62
N THR A 388 -12.19 1.96 -1.85
CA THR A 388 -12.86 3.21 -2.24
C THR A 388 -11.97 4.43 -2.28
N ASP A 389 -10.73 4.36 -1.79
CA ASP A 389 -9.81 5.50 -1.73
C ASP A 389 -9.39 6.02 -3.13
N TYR A 390 -9.75 5.27 -4.18
CA TYR A 390 -9.45 5.64 -5.56
C TYR A 390 -10.72 5.67 -6.41
N ASP A 391 -10.75 6.53 -7.42
CA ASP A 391 -11.81 6.59 -8.45
C ASP A 391 -11.85 5.33 -9.35
N SER A 392 -11.58 4.20 -8.76
CA SER A 392 -11.19 2.96 -9.40
C SER A 392 -12.35 2.22 -10.06
N VAL A 393 -13.59 2.46 -9.63
CA VAL A 393 -14.77 1.81 -10.25
C VAL A 393 -14.98 2.28 -11.69
N THR A 394 -14.46 3.46 -12.07
CA THR A 394 -14.53 3.96 -13.45
C THR A 394 -13.64 3.22 -14.44
N LEU A 395 -12.87 2.25 -13.97
CA LEU A 395 -11.82 1.58 -14.73
C LEU A 395 -12.21 0.18 -15.24
N ILE A 396 -13.49 -0.20 -15.08
CA ILE A 396 -14.05 -1.46 -15.63
C ILE A 396 -14.42 -1.34 -17.13
N LYS A 397 -13.78 -0.51 -17.89
CA LYS A 397 -14.13 -0.31 -19.31
C LYS A 397 -13.39 -1.25 -20.24
#